data_87eb7e0359f59932970611a7516422e7
#
_entry.id   87eb7e0359f59932970611a7516422e7
#
_cell.length_a   1.000
_cell.length_b   1.000
_cell.length_c   1.000
_cell.angle_alpha   90.00
_cell.angle_beta   90.00
_cell.angle_gamma   90.00
#
_symmetry.space_group_name_H-M   'P 1'
#
loop_
_entity.id
_entity.type
_entity.pdbx_description
1 polymer ?
#
loop_
_entity_poly.entity_id
_entity_poly.type
_entity_poly.pdbx_seq_one_letter_code
_entity_poly.pdbx_strand_id
1 'polypeptide(L)'
;DHDLNQKAAFLHVVADAVTSVLAIIALFAGKYFGWDFLDAVLGIVGAVLVAQWSWGLIRETGKTLLDAEMEHPVVKEIQEVVEELDNQITITDLHVWKVGRSKFSCILSLNTVNDSLTAEVVRKALSIHEEIVHISVEINKNFHVV
;
A
#
# COMPACT_ATOMS: atom_id res chain seq x y z
N ASP A 1 -3.64 -2.40 9.05
CA ASP A 1 -2.55 -1.97 9.94
C ASP A 1 -2.12 -3.03 10.97
N HIS A 2 -3.06 -3.89 11.45
CA HIS A 2 -2.71 -4.93 12.43
C HIS A 2 -1.73 -5.97 11.86
N ASP A 3 -1.85 -6.37 10.59
CA ASP A 3 -0.99 -7.40 10.00
C ASP A 3 0.41 -6.89 9.67
N LEU A 4 0.55 -5.67 9.16
CA LEU A 4 1.87 -5.08 8.89
C LEU A 4 2.63 -4.82 10.19
N ASN A 5 1.94 -4.29 11.20
CA ASN A 5 2.51 -4.05 12.52
C ASN A 5 2.87 -5.36 13.23
N GLN A 6 2.01 -6.38 13.13
CA GLN A 6 2.25 -7.69 13.71
C GLN A 6 3.40 -8.43 12.99
N LYS A 7 3.47 -8.33 11.66
CA LYS A 7 4.56 -8.88 10.87
C LYS A 7 5.89 -8.18 11.16
N ALA A 8 5.89 -6.85 11.29
CA ALA A 8 7.06 -6.08 11.66
C ALA A 8 7.55 -6.44 13.08
N ALA A 9 6.63 -6.53 14.05
CA ALA A 9 6.95 -6.95 15.41
C ALA A 9 7.50 -8.39 15.47
N PHE A 10 6.90 -9.32 14.72
CA PHE A 10 7.39 -10.70 14.64
C PHE A 10 8.79 -10.77 14.04
N LEU A 11 9.04 -10.06 12.93
CA LEU A 11 10.37 -10.02 12.29
C LEU A 11 11.42 -9.40 13.21
N HIS A 12 11.05 -8.37 13.98
CA HIS A 12 11.95 -7.77 14.97
C HIS A 12 12.34 -8.77 16.05
N VAL A 13 11.38 -9.49 16.63
CA VAL A 13 11.65 -10.51 17.65
C VAL A 13 12.52 -11.66 17.12
N VAL A 14 12.24 -12.10 15.88
CA VAL A 14 13.05 -13.14 15.23
C VAL A 14 14.46 -12.65 14.97
N ALA A 15 14.63 -11.40 14.50
CA ALA A 15 15.96 -10.82 14.28
C ALA A 15 16.76 -10.73 15.59
N ASP A 16 16.14 -10.29 16.68
CA ASP A 16 16.77 -10.22 18.00
C ASP A 16 17.19 -11.62 18.52
N ALA A 17 16.33 -12.62 18.32
CA ALA A 17 16.65 -14.01 18.70
C ALA A 17 17.82 -14.55 17.89
N VAL A 18 17.83 -14.35 16.58
CA VAL A 18 18.90 -14.82 15.67
C VAL A 18 20.22 -14.12 16.00
N THR A 19 20.22 -12.80 16.17
CA THR A 19 21.43 -12.04 16.52
C THR A 19 21.99 -12.45 17.87
N SER A 20 21.14 -12.72 18.86
CA SER A 20 21.55 -13.20 20.18
C SER A 20 22.20 -14.58 20.11
N VAL A 21 21.63 -15.51 19.36
CA VAL A 21 22.20 -16.85 19.14
C VAL A 21 23.55 -16.76 18.42
N LEU A 22 23.64 -15.94 17.36
CA LEU A 22 24.88 -15.72 16.63
C LEU A 22 25.97 -15.09 17.51
N ALA A 23 25.62 -14.14 18.38
CA ALA A 23 26.55 -13.53 19.33
C ALA A 23 27.11 -14.58 20.31
N ILE A 24 26.27 -15.47 20.82
CA ILE A 24 26.70 -16.55 21.71
C ILE A 24 27.67 -17.49 20.97
N ILE A 25 27.35 -17.89 19.74
CA ILE A 25 28.22 -18.74 18.91
C ILE A 25 29.57 -18.04 18.65
N ALA A 26 29.55 -16.74 18.35
CA ALA A 26 30.77 -15.96 18.11
C ALA A 26 31.67 -15.90 19.33
N LEU A 27 31.08 -15.66 20.52
CA LEU A 27 31.81 -15.66 21.79
C LEU A 27 32.45 -17.02 22.10
N PHE A 28 31.72 -18.11 21.87
CA PHE A 28 32.28 -19.46 22.04
C PHE A 28 33.41 -19.74 21.06
N ALA A 29 33.22 -19.38 19.77
CA ALA A 29 34.21 -19.56 18.76
C ALA A 29 35.47 -18.72 19.02
N GLY A 30 35.34 -17.47 19.44
CA GLY A 30 36.46 -16.64 19.85
C GLY A 30 37.21 -17.23 21.02
N LYS A 31 36.51 -17.70 22.06
CA LYS A 31 37.11 -18.27 23.25
C LYS A 31 37.85 -19.60 23.02
N TYR A 32 37.31 -20.51 22.21
CA TYR A 32 37.82 -21.84 22.04
C TYR A 32 38.73 -22.02 20.80
N PHE A 33 38.50 -21.22 19.77
CA PHE A 33 39.22 -21.32 18.49
C PHE A 33 40.11 -20.10 18.16
N GLY A 34 40.02 -19.03 18.99
CA GLY A 34 40.78 -17.79 18.74
C GLY A 34 40.28 -17.00 17.51
N TRP A 35 39.00 -17.16 17.16
CA TRP A 35 38.41 -16.52 15.98
C TRP A 35 37.81 -15.15 16.32
N ASP A 36 38.66 -14.24 16.80
CA ASP A 36 38.24 -12.92 17.27
C ASP A 36 37.61 -12.06 16.14
N PHE A 37 37.89 -12.37 14.88
CA PHE A 37 37.29 -11.69 13.74
C PHE A 37 35.83 -12.05 13.51
N LEU A 38 35.34 -13.14 14.12
CA LEU A 38 33.98 -13.64 13.88
C LEU A 38 32.91 -12.68 14.38
N ASP A 39 33.18 -11.98 15.47
CA ASP A 39 32.30 -10.95 16.02
C ASP A 39 32.12 -9.80 15.04
N ALA A 40 33.19 -9.30 14.44
CA ALA A 40 33.13 -8.25 13.43
C ALA A 40 32.39 -8.71 12.15
N VAL A 41 32.61 -9.94 11.69
CA VAL A 41 31.94 -10.52 10.53
C VAL A 41 30.42 -10.64 10.79
N LEU A 42 30.04 -11.16 11.95
CA LEU A 42 28.62 -11.31 12.31
C LEU A 42 27.94 -9.96 12.50
N GLY A 43 28.63 -8.96 13.02
CA GLY A 43 28.16 -7.59 13.09
C GLY A 43 27.85 -7.00 11.72
N ILE A 44 28.75 -7.20 10.74
CA ILE A 44 28.55 -6.75 9.36
C ILE A 44 27.35 -7.49 8.71
N VAL A 45 27.27 -8.81 8.85
CA VAL A 45 26.14 -9.60 8.32
C VAL A 45 24.82 -9.14 8.92
N GLY A 46 24.77 -8.95 10.23
CA GLY A 46 23.59 -8.43 10.91
C GLY A 46 23.18 -7.05 10.40
N ALA A 47 24.13 -6.13 10.23
CA ALA A 47 23.89 -4.80 9.69
C ALA A 47 23.31 -4.83 8.27
N VAL A 48 23.83 -5.69 7.40
CA VAL A 48 23.33 -5.87 6.02
C VAL A 48 21.90 -6.40 6.03
N LEU A 49 21.59 -7.38 6.86
CA LEU A 49 20.24 -7.95 6.98
C LEU A 49 19.25 -6.90 7.47
N VAL A 50 19.59 -6.14 8.51
CA VAL A 50 18.74 -5.06 9.03
C VAL A 50 18.54 -3.97 7.98
N ALA A 51 19.58 -3.60 7.25
CA ALA A 51 19.47 -2.60 6.18
C ALA A 51 18.53 -3.06 5.06
N GLN A 52 18.60 -4.32 4.64
CA GLN A 52 17.71 -4.88 3.62
C GLN A 52 16.24 -4.89 4.07
N TRP A 53 15.98 -5.29 5.31
CA TRP A 53 14.62 -5.29 5.84
C TRP A 53 14.06 -3.88 6.03
N SER A 54 14.88 -2.97 6.54
CA SER A 54 14.50 -1.56 6.69
C SER A 54 14.18 -0.92 5.35
N TRP A 55 14.95 -1.21 4.31
CA TRP A 55 14.67 -0.72 2.97
C TRP A 55 13.32 -1.20 2.42
N GLY A 56 13.01 -2.49 2.62
CA GLY A 56 11.71 -3.05 2.24
C GLY A 56 10.54 -2.34 2.94
N LEU A 57 10.68 -2.13 4.25
CA LEU A 57 9.65 -1.45 5.05
C LEU A 57 9.48 0.02 4.65
N ILE A 58 10.57 0.75 4.44
CA ILE A 58 10.56 2.15 3.99
C ILE A 58 9.86 2.26 2.63
N ARG A 59 10.16 1.34 1.71
CA ARG A 59 9.56 1.34 0.37
C ARG A 59 8.05 1.06 0.43
N GLU A 60 7.63 0.09 1.25
CA GLU A 60 6.22 -0.27 1.41
C GLU A 60 5.44 0.87 2.10
N THR A 61 5.98 1.44 3.17
CA THR A 61 5.39 2.59 3.86
C THR A 61 5.36 3.82 2.97
N GLY A 62 6.43 4.06 2.21
CA GLY A 62 6.51 5.18 1.27
C GLY A 62 5.44 5.12 0.18
N LYS A 63 5.16 3.94 -0.36
CA LYS A 63 4.06 3.76 -1.34
C LYS A 63 2.70 4.18 -0.74
N THR A 64 2.42 3.75 0.48
CA THR A 64 1.17 4.09 1.16
C THR A 64 1.05 5.59 1.48
N LEU A 65 2.16 6.25 1.85
CA LEU A 65 2.17 7.68 2.18
C LEU A 65 2.13 8.59 0.94
N LEU A 66 2.59 8.09 -0.20
CA LEU A 66 2.62 8.86 -1.46
C LEU A 66 1.36 8.62 -2.32
N ASP A 67 0.33 8.01 -1.76
CA ASP A 67 -0.93 7.69 -2.46
C ASP A 67 -0.74 6.94 -3.78
N ALA A 68 0.30 6.10 -3.85
CA ALA A 68 0.71 5.39 -5.08
C ALA A 68 -0.08 4.09 -5.30
N GLU A 69 -1.36 4.05 -4.94
CA GLU A 69 -2.22 2.86 -5.07
C GLU A 69 -2.98 2.82 -6.42
N MET A 70 -2.58 3.63 -7.40
CA MET A 70 -3.23 3.68 -8.71
C MET A 70 -3.07 2.39 -9.53
N GLU A 71 -2.15 1.49 -9.14
CA GLU A 71 -2.00 0.15 -9.73
C GLU A 71 -2.87 -0.92 -9.03
N HIS A 72 -3.59 -0.55 -7.97
CA HIS A 72 -4.42 -1.50 -7.22
C HIS A 72 -5.63 -1.96 -8.05
N PRO A 73 -6.07 -3.24 -7.94
CA PRO A 73 -7.23 -3.76 -8.67
C PRO A 73 -8.51 -2.92 -8.52
N VAL A 74 -8.73 -2.32 -7.36
CA VAL A 74 -9.85 -1.40 -7.07
C VAL A 74 -9.98 -0.26 -8.09
N VAL A 75 -8.87 0.22 -8.65
CA VAL A 75 -8.90 1.27 -9.68
C VAL A 75 -9.61 0.78 -10.93
N LYS A 76 -9.33 -0.46 -11.36
CA LYS A 76 -9.99 -1.09 -12.51
C LYS A 76 -11.46 -1.36 -12.24
N GLU A 77 -11.79 -1.82 -11.04
CA GLU A 77 -13.17 -2.06 -10.63
C GLU A 77 -13.99 -0.78 -10.65
N ILE A 78 -13.42 0.35 -10.19
CA ILE A 78 -14.09 1.66 -10.28
C ILE A 78 -14.31 2.05 -11.74
N GLN A 79 -13.32 1.85 -12.61
CA GLN A 79 -13.43 2.16 -14.03
C GLN A 79 -14.51 1.31 -14.71
N GLU A 80 -14.54 0.01 -14.47
CA GLU A 80 -15.53 -0.93 -15.00
C GLU A 80 -16.95 -0.55 -14.58
N VAL A 81 -17.17 -0.26 -13.29
CA VAL A 81 -18.49 0.17 -12.80
C VAL A 81 -18.95 1.49 -13.45
N VAL A 82 -18.03 2.44 -13.64
CA VAL A 82 -18.38 3.72 -14.28
C VAL A 82 -18.71 3.52 -15.78
N GLU A 83 -17.97 2.67 -16.49
CA GLU A 83 -18.23 2.34 -17.88
C GLU A 83 -19.57 1.60 -18.07
N GLU A 84 -19.95 0.74 -17.12
CA GLU A 84 -21.23 0.04 -17.13
C GLU A 84 -22.44 0.96 -16.89
N LEU A 85 -22.25 2.08 -16.17
CA LEU A 85 -23.33 3.02 -15.90
C LEU A 85 -23.81 3.74 -17.14
N ASP A 86 -22.91 4.18 -18.01
CA ASP A 86 -23.24 4.85 -19.27
C ASP A 86 -22.00 4.96 -20.15
N ASN A 87 -22.08 4.51 -21.38
CA ASN A 87 -21.00 4.58 -22.37
C ASN A 87 -20.60 6.01 -22.78
N GLN A 88 -21.36 7.02 -22.35
CA GLN A 88 -21.11 8.43 -22.62
C GLN A 88 -20.42 9.14 -21.46
N ILE A 89 -19.98 8.41 -20.46
CA ILE A 89 -19.21 8.94 -19.35
C ILE A 89 -17.73 8.88 -19.68
N THR A 90 -17.03 9.99 -19.43
CA THR A 90 -15.59 10.04 -19.52
C THR A 90 -15.03 10.35 -18.15
N ILE A 91 -14.16 9.47 -17.64
CA ILE A 91 -13.41 9.74 -16.40
C ILE A 91 -12.32 10.77 -16.75
N THR A 92 -12.39 11.94 -16.15
CA THR A 92 -11.41 13.02 -16.34
C THR A 92 -10.35 13.05 -15.27
N ASP A 93 -10.69 12.57 -14.07
CA ASP A 93 -9.76 12.44 -12.97
C ASP A 93 -10.19 11.29 -12.05
N LEU A 94 -9.22 10.49 -11.61
CA LEU A 94 -9.44 9.40 -10.67
C LEU A 94 -8.22 9.28 -9.77
N HIS A 95 -8.42 9.50 -8.49
CA HIS A 95 -7.43 9.26 -7.46
C HIS A 95 -7.96 8.27 -6.44
N VAL A 96 -7.18 7.22 -6.18
CA VAL A 96 -7.49 6.20 -5.18
C VAL A 96 -6.33 6.09 -4.21
N TRP A 97 -6.61 6.16 -2.92
CA TRP A 97 -5.60 6.00 -1.88
C TRP A 97 -6.12 5.14 -0.72
N LYS A 98 -5.19 4.51 -0.06
CA LYS A 98 -5.47 3.61 1.06
C LYS A 98 -5.66 4.40 2.35
N VAL A 99 -6.79 4.21 3.03
CA VAL A 99 -7.10 4.86 4.32
C VAL A 99 -7.09 3.89 5.49
N GLY A 100 -6.99 2.59 5.21
CA GLY A 100 -6.95 1.56 6.23
C GLY A 100 -6.63 0.19 5.65
N ARG A 101 -6.72 -0.84 6.46
CA ARG A 101 -6.52 -2.22 6.01
C ARG A 101 -7.62 -2.60 5.01
N SER A 102 -7.24 -2.83 3.75
CA SER A 102 -8.17 -3.13 2.66
C SER A 102 -9.34 -2.12 2.58
N LYS A 103 -9.08 -0.85 2.92
CA LYS A 103 -10.05 0.23 2.82
C LYS A 103 -9.44 1.38 2.03
N PHE A 104 -10.21 1.86 1.07
CA PHE A 104 -9.80 2.88 0.10
C PHE A 104 -10.75 4.06 0.12
N SER A 105 -10.21 5.21 -0.19
CA SER A 105 -10.98 6.40 -0.55
C SER A 105 -10.68 6.75 -1.99
N CYS A 106 -11.66 7.33 -2.68
CA CYS A 106 -11.44 7.81 -4.03
C CYS A 106 -12.06 9.19 -4.27
N ILE A 107 -11.42 9.93 -5.17
CA ILE A 107 -11.95 11.12 -5.81
C ILE A 107 -12.14 10.77 -7.28
N LEU A 108 -13.31 11.07 -7.81
CA LEU A 108 -13.72 10.72 -9.15
C LEU A 108 -14.36 11.92 -9.82
N SER A 109 -13.76 12.42 -10.89
CA SER A 109 -14.33 13.47 -11.73
C SER A 109 -14.77 12.89 -13.06
N LEU A 110 -16.03 13.13 -13.39
CA LEU A 110 -16.69 12.59 -14.58
C LEU A 110 -17.19 13.71 -15.48
N ASN A 111 -17.02 13.53 -16.78
CA ASN A 111 -17.68 14.31 -17.80
C ASN A 111 -18.79 13.50 -18.44
N THR A 112 -19.98 14.05 -18.56
CA THR A 112 -21.12 13.38 -19.19
C THR A 112 -22.04 14.38 -19.88
N VAL A 113 -22.77 13.90 -20.89
CA VAL A 113 -23.91 14.61 -21.51
C VAL A 113 -25.24 14.13 -20.95
N ASN A 114 -25.25 13.13 -20.09
CA ASN A 114 -26.44 12.54 -19.50
C ASN A 114 -26.91 13.38 -18.30
N ASP A 115 -28.01 14.08 -18.49
CA ASP A 115 -28.60 14.93 -17.45
C ASP A 115 -29.15 14.17 -16.24
N SER A 116 -29.46 12.89 -16.40
CA SER A 116 -29.99 12.05 -15.32
C SER A 116 -28.89 11.46 -14.41
N LEU A 117 -27.64 11.51 -14.84
CA LEU A 117 -26.52 11.04 -14.01
C LEU A 117 -26.28 12.00 -12.86
N THR A 118 -26.35 11.49 -11.65
CA THR A 118 -26.08 12.23 -10.42
C THR A 118 -24.96 11.57 -9.61
N ALA A 119 -24.29 12.35 -8.78
CA ALA A 119 -23.25 11.82 -7.89
C ALA A 119 -23.80 10.72 -6.96
N GLU A 120 -25.10 10.77 -6.62
CA GLU A 120 -25.76 9.75 -5.82
C GLU A 120 -25.87 8.41 -6.54
N VAL A 121 -26.19 8.43 -7.83
CA VAL A 121 -26.24 7.21 -8.69
C VAL A 121 -24.88 6.56 -8.76
N VAL A 122 -23.83 7.35 -8.98
CA VAL A 122 -22.45 6.85 -9.05
C VAL A 122 -22.01 6.26 -7.71
N ARG A 123 -22.25 6.98 -6.58
CA ARG A 123 -21.93 6.46 -5.25
C ARG A 123 -22.64 5.16 -4.94
N LYS A 124 -23.93 5.06 -5.31
CA LYS A 124 -24.72 3.85 -5.11
C LYS A 124 -24.18 2.68 -5.91
N ALA A 125 -23.80 2.90 -7.15
CA ALA A 125 -23.19 1.87 -7.99
C ALA A 125 -21.85 1.38 -7.40
N LEU A 126 -21.00 2.28 -6.93
CA LEU A 126 -19.72 1.95 -6.32
C LEU A 126 -19.84 1.37 -4.90
N SER A 127 -20.98 1.52 -4.23
CA SER A 127 -21.20 1.02 -2.87
C SER A 127 -21.26 -0.50 -2.74
N ILE A 128 -21.33 -1.24 -3.86
CA ILE A 128 -21.22 -2.70 -3.87
C ILE A 128 -19.80 -3.16 -3.49
N HIS A 129 -18.80 -2.30 -3.67
CA HIS A 129 -17.41 -2.55 -3.28
C HIS A 129 -17.18 -2.08 -1.84
N GLU A 130 -17.34 -2.99 -0.87
CA GLU A 130 -17.23 -2.68 0.58
C GLU A 130 -15.87 -2.13 1.01
N GLU A 131 -14.86 -2.27 0.17
CA GLU A 131 -13.51 -1.74 0.38
C GLU A 131 -13.42 -0.23 0.13
N ILE A 132 -14.36 0.36 -0.63
CA ILE A 132 -14.39 1.80 -0.90
C ILE A 132 -15.25 2.47 0.19
N VAL A 133 -14.60 3.07 1.17
CA VAL A 133 -15.28 3.64 2.35
C VAL A 133 -15.63 5.10 2.21
N HIS A 134 -15.00 5.80 1.27
CA HIS A 134 -15.31 7.20 0.99
C HIS A 134 -15.14 7.49 -0.50
N ILE A 135 -16.17 8.12 -1.08
CA ILE A 135 -16.22 8.46 -2.49
C ILE A 135 -16.62 9.92 -2.63
N SER A 136 -15.74 10.71 -3.21
CA SER A 136 -16.05 12.06 -3.66
C SER A 136 -16.26 12.03 -5.16
N VAL A 137 -17.44 12.42 -5.63
CA VAL A 137 -17.80 12.42 -7.05
C VAL A 137 -18.11 13.83 -7.48
N GLU A 138 -17.39 14.28 -8.50
CA GLU A 138 -17.68 15.50 -9.25
C GLU A 138 -18.22 15.13 -10.63
N ILE A 139 -19.32 15.74 -11.04
CA ILE A 139 -19.91 15.53 -12.36
C ILE A 139 -19.93 16.85 -13.11
N ASN A 140 -19.17 16.88 -14.18
CA ASN A 140 -19.11 17.98 -15.12
C ASN A 140 -20.02 17.66 -16.31
N LYS A 141 -21.10 18.42 -16.45
CA LYS A 141 -21.99 18.32 -17.60
C LYS A 141 -21.42 19.14 -18.72
N ASN A 142 -20.69 18.50 -19.62
CA ASN A 142 -20.09 19.18 -20.75
C ASN A 142 -21.18 19.59 -21.75
N PHE A 143 -21.48 20.84 -21.72
CA PHE A 143 -22.03 21.54 -22.86
C PHE A 143 -20.90 21.67 -23.89
N HIS A 144 -21.15 21.18 -25.09
CA HIS A 144 -20.27 21.25 -26.23
C HIS A 144 -19.24 22.39 -26.17
N VAL A 145 -17.98 22.05 -26.10
CA VAL A 145 -16.97 22.94 -26.66
C VAL A 145 -17.09 22.79 -28.18
N VAL A 146 -17.68 23.79 -28.81
CA VAL A 146 -17.71 24.00 -30.24
C VAL A 146 -16.28 24.22 -30.74
#